data_ab057d1440b0127a9bd7998df5e273f2
#
_entry.id   ab057d1440b0127a9bd7998df5e273f2
#
_cell.length_a   1.000
_cell.length_b   1.000
_cell.length_c   1.000
_cell.angle_alpha   90.00
_cell.angle_beta   90.00
_cell.angle_gamma   90.00
#
_symmetry.space_group_name_H-M   'P 1'
#
loop_
_entity.id
_entity.type
_entity.pdbx_description
1 polymer ?
#
loop_
_entity_poly.entity_id
_entity_poly.type
_entity_poly.pdbx_seq_one_letter_code
_entity_poly.pdbx_strand_id
1 'polypeptide(L)'
;MGDPEIARLSEADWRVFAELRLRALTDTLGADDSQYREEITFTAAQWRRRLRAHAQFIAIVDAVPIGLIGAQRETADTVYLYSLWLEPRARGRGVGRALVAAAVDWARHERARSVTLRVNTDNAAARVVYEGLGFRITATESPVRTDELMMSLSVR
;
A
#
# COMPACT_ATOMS: atom_id res chain seq x y z
N MET A 1 -12.90 11.80 -14.37
CA MET A 1 -12.26 10.55 -13.96
C MET A 1 -13.32 9.61 -13.44
N GLY A 2 -13.36 8.38 -13.95
CA GLY A 2 -14.35 7.39 -13.53
C GLY A 2 -14.08 6.83 -12.13
N ASP A 3 -14.95 5.92 -11.69
CA ASP A 3 -14.76 5.24 -10.41
C ASP A 3 -13.56 4.29 -10.48
N PRO A 4 -12.78 4.17 -9.41
CA PRO A 4 -11.65 3.25 -9.42
C PRO A 4 -12.10 1.79 -9.34
N GLU A 5 -11.44 0.96 -10.13
CA GLU A 5 -11.51 -0.49 -10.00
C GLU A 5 -10.29 -0.92 -9.20
N ILE A 6 -10.49 -1.74 -8.16
CA ILE A 6 -9.38 -2.25 -7.36
C ILE A 6 -9.18 -3.72 -7.73
N ALA A 7 -7.95 -4.05 -8.11
CA ALA A 7 -7.59 -5.41 -8.49
C ALA A 7 -6.43 -5.90 -7.64
N ARG A 8 -6.52 -7.16 -7.21
CA ARG A 8 -5.37 -7.84 -6.61
C ARG A 8 -4.52 -8.42 -7.74
N LEU A 9 -3.21 -8.19 -7.66
CA LEU A 9 -2.29 -8.66 -8.69
C LEU A 9 -1.86 -10.10 -8.42
N SER A 10 -1.77 -10.88 -9.49
CA SER A 10 -1.16 -12.22 -9.48
C SER A 10 0.25 -12.15 -10.07
N GLU A 11 0.98 -13.27 -10.03
CA GLU A 11 2.33 -13.34 -10.61
C GLU A 11 2.38 -13.00 -12.09
N ALA A 12 1.28 -13.29 -12.82
CA ALA A 12 1.18 -12.97 -14.24
C ALA A 12 1.18 -11.45 -14.50
N ASP A 13 0.84 -10.66 -13.50
CA ASP A 13 0.72 -9.20 -13.59
C ASP A 13 2.03 -8.48 -13.20
N TRP A 14 3.14 -9.18 -13.16
CA TRP A 14 4.39 -8.63 -12.65
C TRP A 14 4.86 -7.38 -13.42
N ARG A 15 4.59 -7.28 -14.72
CA ARG A 15 4.99 -6.11 -15.51
C ARG A 15 4.24 -4.86 -15.08
N VAL A 16 2.94 -4.98 -14.87
CA VAL A 16 2.11 -3.87 -14.39
C VAL A 16 2.58 -3.43 -13.00
N PHE A 17 2.82 -4.41 -12.13
CA PHE A 17 3.31 -4.13 -10.78
C PHE A 17 4.67 -3.43 -10.80
N ALA A 18 5.63 -3.95 -11.57
CA ALA A 18 6.97 -3.38 -11.67
C ALA A 18 6.92 -1.94 -12.16
N GLU A 19 6.17 -1.67 -13.22
CA GLU A 19 6.06 -0.33 -13.78
C GLU A 19 5.46 0.65 -12.77
N LEU A 20 4.36 0.28 -12.13
CA LEU A 20 3.69 1.14 -11.16
C LEU A 20 4.54 1.35 -9.90
N ARG A 21 5.18 0.29 -9.41
CA ARG A 21 6.08 0.37 -8.25
C ARG A 21 7.25 1.31 -8.50
N LEU A 22 7.88 1.21 -9.67
CA LEU A 22 9.00 2.07 -10.03
C LEU A 22 8.57 3.54 -10.17
N ARG A 23 7.38 3.79 -10.70
CA ARG A 23 6.81 5.15 -10.74
C ARG A 23 6.59 5.70 -9.34
N ALA A 24 6.07 4.87 -8.44
CA ALA A 24 5.86 5.27 -7.05
C ALA A 24 7.18 5.63 -6.35
N LEU A 25 8.23 4.83 -6.58
CA LEU A 25 9.54 5.08 -6.01
C LEU A 25 10.16 6.36 -6.56
N THR A 26 10.08 6.61 -7.86
CA THR A 26 10.61 7.85 -8.44
C THR A 26 9.87 9.08 -7.93
N ASP A 27 8.56 9.02 -7.81
CA ASP A 27 7.75 10.13 -7.31
C ASP A 27 8.03 10.42 -5.83
N THR A 28 8.21 9.38 -5.03
CA THR A 28 8.35 9.50 -3.56
C THR A 28 9.79 9.77 -3.14
N LEU A 29 10.75 9.05 -3.72
CA LEU A 29 12.15 9.03 -3.27
C LEU A 29 13.12 9.62 -4.31
N GLY A 30 12.74 9.65 -5.60
CA GLY A 30 13.60 10.08 -6.69
C GLY A 30 14.41 8.94 -7.31
N ALA A 31 14.88 9.18 -8.53
CA ALA A 31 15.63 8.16 -9.31
C ALA A 31 17.04 7.89 -8.76
N ASP A 32 17.56 8.77 -7.91
CA ASP A 32 18.87 8.59 -7.30
C ASP A 32 18.83 7.80 -6.00
N ASP A 33 17.65 7.51 -5.49
CA ASP A 33 17.48 6.75 -4.25
C ASP A 33 17.97 5.31 -4.42
N SER A 34 18.58 4.76 -3.36
CA SER A 34 19.14 3.42 -3.39
C SER A 34 18.09 2.34 -3.64
N GLN A 35 16.89 2.50 -3.10
CA GLN A 35 15.80 1.53 -3.29
C GLN A 35 15.34 1.49 -4.74
N TYR A 36 15.16 2.64 -5.39
CA TYR A 36 14.83 2.70 -6.80
C TYR A 36 15.93 2.06 -7.66
N ARG A 37 17.17 2.40 -7.38
CA ARG A 37 18.33 1.87 -8.12
C ARG A 37 18.47 0.37 -7.99
N GLU A 38 18.09 -0.19 -6.86
CA GLU A 38 18.06 -1.63 -6.66
C GLU A 38 16.90 -2.28 -7.43
N GLU A 39 15.69 -1.76 -7.24
CA GLU A 39 14.49 -2.41 -7.79
C GLU A 39 14.40 -2.31 -9.31
N ILE A 40 14.98 -1.27 -9.92
CA ILE A 40 14.98 -1.15 -11.39
C ILE A 40 15.79 -2.29 -12.06
N THR A 41 16.65 -2.94 -11.30
CA THR A 41 17.45 -4.07 -11.81
C THR A 41 16.77 -5.43 -11.60
N PHE A 42 15.60 -5.46 -10.95
CA PHE A 42 14.92 -6.72 -10.66
C PHE A 42 14.55 -7.48 -11.93
N THR A 43 14.77 -8.79 -11.90
CA THR A 43 14.33 -9.70 -12.95
C THR A 43 12.83 -9.98 -12.82
N ALA A 44 12.23 -10.55 -13.86
CA ALA A 44 10.85 -11.03 -13.82
C ALA A 44 10.62 -11.97 -12.64
N ALA A 45 11.58 -12.88 -12.38
CA ALA A 45 11.49 -13.82 -11.27
C ALA A 45 11.43 -13.13 -9.91
N GLN A 46 12.21 -12.05 -9.74
CA GLN A 46 12.20 -11.27 -8.49
C GLN A 46 10.87 -10.52 -8.29
N TRP A 47 10.32 -9.94 -9.34
CA TRP A 47 9.00 -9.30 -9.26
C TRP A 47 7.90 -10.31 -8.95
N ARG A 48 7.91 -11.48 -9.58
CA ARG A 48 6.95 -12.54 -9.31
C ARG A 48 7.04 -13.04 -7.87
N ARG A 49 8.25 -13.14 -7.34
CA ARG A 49 8.46 -13.55 -5.93
C ARG A 49 7.78 -12.58 -4.97
N ARG A 50 7.86 -11.26 -5.23
CA ARG A 50 7.16 -10.27 -4.42
C ARG A 50 5.65 -10.47 -4.43
N LEU A 51 5.10 -10.76 -5.60
CA LEU A 51 3.67 -11.00 -5.75
C LEU A 51 3.20 -12.29 -5.07
N ARG A 52 4.10 -13.28 -4.94
CA ARG A 52 3.80 -14.48 -4.15
C ARG A 52 3.89 -14.23 -2.65
N ALA A 53 4.86 -13.43 -2.23
CA ALA A 53 5.16 -13.23 -0.81
C ALA A 53 4.15 -12.31 -0.13
N HIS A 54 3.68 -11.28 -0.82
CA HIS A 54 2.75 -10.30 -0.28
C HIS A 54 1.57 -10.09 -1.21
N ALA A 55 0.43 -9.68 -0.65
CA ALA A 55 -0.70 -9.25 -1.45
C ALA A 55 -0.45 -7.83 -1.95
N GLN A 56 -0.64 -7.61 -3.25
CA GLN A 56 -0.49 -6.30 -3.87
C GLN A 56 -1.79 -5.95 -4.57
N PHE A 57 -2.27 -4.73 -4.35
CA PHE A 57 -3.49 -4.22 -4.95
C PHE A 57 -3.18 -2.99 -5.77
N ILE A 58 -3.85 -2.83 -6.91
CA ILE A 58 -3.75 -1.61 -7.71
C ILE A 58 -5.13 -1.02 -7.91
N ALA A 59 -5.15 0.30 -8.10
CA ALA A 59 -6.34 1.02 -8.50
C ALA A 59 -6.22 1.35 -9.99
N ILE A 60 -7.28 1.11 -10.72
CA ILE A 60 -7.35 1.33 -12.16
C ILE A 60 -8.51 2.28 -12.44
N VAL A 61 -8.25 3.34 -13.18
CA VAL A 61 -9.28 4.30 -13.62
C VAL A 61 -9.14 4.47 -15.12
N ASP A 62 -10.25 4.26 -15.84
CA ASP A 62 -10.27 4.34 -17.31
C ASP A 62 -9.17 3.50 -17.96
N ALA A 63 -9.03 2.26 -17.48
CA ALA A 63 -8.05 1.27 -17.93
C ALA A 63 -6.58 1.63 -17.61
N VAL A 64 -6.33 2.65 -16.78
CA VAL A 64 -4.98 3.09 -16.44
C VAL A 64 -4.70 2.82 -14.96
N PRO A 65 -3.62 2.08 -14.60
CA PRO A 65 -3.20 1.94 -13.22
C PRO A 65 -2.72 3.28 -12.65
N ILE A 66 -3.26 3.67 -11.50
CA ILE A 66 -3.00 4.99 -10.92
C ILE A 66 -2.63 4.97 -9.44
N GLY A 67 -2.57 3.80 -8.83
CA GLY A 67 -2.20 3.68 -7.42
C GLY A 67 -1.99 2.24 -7.00
N LEU A 68 -1.33 2.06 -5.88
CA LEU A 68 -1.07 0.72 -5.33
C LEU A 68 -0.99 0.74 -3.81
N ILE A 69 -1.15 -0.44 -3.22
CA ILE A 69 -0.90 -0.69 -1.80
C ILE A 69 -0.43 -2.15 -1.64
N GLY A 70 0.49 -2.37 -0.71
CA GLY A 70 0.92 -3.71 -0.33
C GLY A 70 0.33 -4.12 1.01
N ALA A 71 0.14 -5.41 1.19
CA ALA A 71 -0.33 -6.00 2.43
C ALA A 71 0.48 -7.26 2.72
N GLN A 72 0.98 -7.36 3.93
CA GLN A 72 1.83 -8.46 4.39
C GLN A 72 1.28 -9.03 5.68
N ARG A 73 1.13 -10.35 5.72
CA ARG A 73 0.85 -11.01 6.99
C ARG A 73 2.12 -10.99 7.84
N GLU A 74 2.10 -10.25 8.94
CA GLU A 74 3.23 -10.16 9.86
C GLU A 74 3.24 -11.29 10.87
N THR A 75 2.07 -11.61 11.41
CA THR A 75 1.86 -12.70 12.35
C THR A 75 0.60 -13.45 11.96
N ALA A 76 0.28 -14.52 12.69
CA ALA A 76 -0.97 -15.25 12.48
C ALA A 76 -2.21 -14.34 12.59
N ASP A 77 -2.12 -13.28 13.40
CA ASP A 77 -3.24 -12.41 13.73
C ASP A 77 -3.20 -11.02 13.07
N THR A 78 -2.06 -10.62 12.51
CA THR A 78 -1.84 -9.24 12.08
C THR A 78 -1.42 -9.15 10.63
N VAL A 79 -2.07 -8.25 9.89
CA VAL A 79 -1.68 -7.84 8.54
C VAL A 79 -1.15 -6.41 8.60
N TYR A 80 -0.01 -6.17 7.98
CA TYR A 80 0.62 -4.86 7.87
C TYR A 80 0.42 -4.30 6.47
N LEU A 81 -0.11 -3.07 6.38
CA LEU A 81 -0.26 -2.34 5.12
C LEU A 81 0.92 -1.41 4.91
N TYR A 82 1.39 -1.31 3.67
CA TYR A 82 2.57 -0.50 3.36
C TYR A 82 2.54 0.01 1.92
N SER A 83 3.38 0.99 1.64
CA SER A 83 3.61 1.54 0.30
C SER A 83 2.36 2.02 -0.42
N LEU A 84 1.41 2.61 0.32
CA LEU A 84 0.27 3.27 -0.32
C LEU A 84 0.80 4.46 -1.14
N TRP A 85 0.51 4.44 -2.44
CA TRP A 85 0.88 5.53 -3.32
C TRP A 85 -0.20 5.73 -4.38
N LEU A 86 -0.46 6.99 -4.69
CA LEU A 86 -1.36 7.38 -5.76
C LEU A 86 -0.61 8.32 -6.69
N GLU A 87 -0.87 8.19 -7.99
CA GLU A 87 -0.44 9.18 -8.95
C GLU A 87 -0.93 10.55 -8.49
N PRO A 88 -0.10 11.62 -8.56
CA PRO A 88 -0.48 12.92 -8.00
C PRO A 88 -1.85 13.44 -8.43
N ARG A 89 -2.20 13.31 -9.71
CA ARG A 89 -3.50 13.77 -10.24
C ARG A 89 -4.70 12.95 -9.72
N ALA A 90 -4.45 11.77 -9.16
CA ALA A 90 -5.52 10.91 -8.64
C ALA A 90 -5.80 11.15 -7.15
N ARG A 91 -5.02 11.99 -6.49
CA ARG A 91 -5.16 12.25 -5.05
C ARG A 91 -6.39 13.10 -4.77
N GLY A 92 -6.96 12.91 -3.58
CA GLY A 92 -8.13 13.66 -3.14
C GLY A 92 -9.45 13.21 -3.76
N ARG A 93 -9.51 12.03 -4.38
CA ARG A 93 -10.70 11.51 -5.07
C ARG A 93 -11.23 10.19 -4.48
N GLY A 94 -10.76 9.82 -3.29
CA GLY A 94 -11.20 8.59 -2.62
C GLY A 94 -10.52 7.31 -3.09
N VAL A 95 -9.53 7.39 -3.98
CA VAL A 95 -8.83 6.21 -4.50
C VAL A 95 -8.00 5.53 -3.41
N GLY A 96 -7.29 6.31 -2.59
CA GLY A 96 -6.52 5.78 -1.47
C GLY A 96 -7.39 5.04 -0.47
N ARG A 97 -8.56 5.61 -0.15
CA ARG A 97 -9.53 4.96 0.72
C ARG A 97 -9.99 3.63 0.13
N ALA A 98 -10.26 3.57 -1.16
CA ALA A 98 -10.68 2.34 -1.83
C ALA A 98 -9.59 1.26 -1.80
N LEU A 99 -8.33 1.64 -1.99
CA LEU A 99 -7.19 0.72 -1.88
C LEU A 99 -7.06 0.15 -0.48
N VAL A 100 -7.10 1.01 0.53
CA VAL A 100 -7.01 0.57 1.94
C VAL A 100 -8.17 -0.36 2.27
N ALA A 101 -9.39 -0.01 1.86
CA ALA A 101 -10.58 -0.83 2.10
C ALA A 101 -10.43 -2.24 1.48
N ALA A 102 -9.90 -2.33 0.26
CA ALA A 102 -9.65 -3.61 -0.40
C ALA A 102 -8.62 -4.46 0.37
N ALA A 103 -7.55 -3.84 0.84
CA ALA A 103 -6.54 -4.53 1.63
C ALA A 103 -7.10 -5.00 2.99
N VAL A 104 -7.94 -4.20 3.62
CA VAL A 104 -8.63 -4.57 4.87
C VAL A 104 -9.57 -5.75 4.64
N ASP A 105 -10.32 -5.74 3.54
CA ASP A 105 -11.20 -6.87 3.19
C ASP A 105 -10.41 -8.15 2.96
N TRP A 106 -9.26 -8.05 2.31
CA TRP A 106 -8.37 -9.20 2.15
C TRP A 106 -7.90 -9.72 3.50
N ALA A 107 -7.52 -8.83 4.43
CA ALA A 107 -7.11 -9.23 5.77
C ALA A 107 -8.21 -9.99 6.51
N ARG A 108 -9.47 -9.57 6.36
CA ARG A 108 -10.61 -10.27 6.94
C ARG A 108 -10.77 -11.67 6.35
N HIS A 109 -10.62 -11.82 5.05
CA HIS A 109 -10.68 -13.13 4.37
C HIS A 109 -9.55 -14.04 4.83
N GLU A 110 -8.39 -13.48 5.15
CA GLU A 110 -7.24 -14.20 5.68
C GLU A 110 -7.34 -14.45 7.18
N ARG A 111 -8.47 -14.08 7.79
CA ARG A 111 -8.78 -14.30 9.20
C ARG A 111 -7.82 -13.57 10.15
N ALA A 112 -7.28 -12.45 9.75
CA ALA A 112 -6.51 -11.59 10.63
C ALA A 112 -7.44 -10.98 11.69
N ARG A 113 -6.89 -10.66 12.85
CA ARG A 113 -7.60 -9.96 13.93
C ARG A 113 -7.44 -8.47 13.84
N SER A 114 -6.30 -8.03 13.33
CA SER A 114 -5.99 -6.61 13.22
C SER A 114 -5.20 -6.31 11.95
N VAL A 115 -5.34 -5.07 11.51
CA VAL A 115 -4.57 -4.51 10.42
C VAL A 115 -3.80 -3.32 10.98
N THR A 116 -2.49 -3.25 10.70
CA THR A 116 -1.64 -2.17 11.17
C THR A 116 -1.02 -1.44 10.00
N LEU A 117 -0.63 -0.20 10.24
CA LEU A 117 0.12 0.60 9.29
C LEU A 117 0.95 1.63 10.04
N ARG A 118 1.89 2.24 9.32
CA ARG A 118 2.66 3.38 9.81
C ARG A 118 2.37 4.57 8.93
N VAL A 119 2.27 5.73 9.54
CA VAL A 119 2.01 6.97 8.82
C VAL A 119 2.93 8.05 9.39
N ASN A 120 3.48 8.88 8.51
CA ASN A 120 4.31 9.99 8.93
C ASN A 120 3.49 10.97 9.77
N THR A 121 4.05 11.47 10.87
CA THR A 121 3.37 12.42 11.77
C THR A 121 2.90 13.67 11.05
N ASP A 122 3.59 14.08 9.99
CA ASP A 122 3.27 15.28 9.21
C ASP A 122 2.18 15.02 8.15
N ASN A 123 1.80 13.77 7.94
CA ASN A 123 0.83 13.43 6.90
C ASN A 123 -0.60 13.41 7.44
N ALA A 124 -1.12 14.60 7.73
CA ALA A 124 -2.47 14.75 8.27
C ALA A 124 -3.54 14.24 7.31
N ALA A 125 -3.34 14.42 6.00
CA ALA A 125 -4.29 13.96 4.99
C ALA A 125 -4.47 12.43 5.02
N ALA A 126 -3.37 11.68 5.11
CA ALA A 126 -3.42 10.23 5.21
C ALA A 126 -4.08 9.78 6.52
N ARG A 127 -3.76 10.45 7.62
CA ARG A 127 -4.37 10.13 8.92
C ARG A 127 -5.88 10.28 8.89
N VAL A 128 -6.40 11.32 8.26
CA VAL A 128 -7.84 11.51 8.13
C VAL A 128 -8.49 10.34 7.39
N VAL A 129 -7.85 9.86 6.32
CA VAL A 129 -8.36 8.69 5.57
C VAL A 129 -8.38 7.46 6.47
N TYR A 130 -7.29 7.18 7.17
CA TYR A 130 -7.20 6.01 8.04
C TYR A 130 -8.19 6.08 9.21
N GLU A 131 -8.27 7.22 9.87
CA GLU A 131 -9.23 7.42 10.96
C GLU A 131 -10.68 7.26 10.47
N GLY A 132 -10.98 7.76 9.26
CA GLY A 132 -12.28 7.59 8.65
C GLY A 132 -12.65 6.14 8.35
N LEU A 133 -11.67 5.25 8.23
CA LEU A 133 -11.87 3.81 8.05
C LEU A 133 -11.88 3.06 9.38
N GLY A 134 -11.68 3.74 10.50
CA GLY A 134 -11.71 3.14 11.84
C GLY A 134 -10.35 2.85 12.45
N PHE A 135 -9.25 3.18 11.78
CA PHE A 135 -7.92 3.04 12.36
C PHE A 135 -7.74 4.01 13.53
N ARG A 136 -7.01 3.56 14.55
CA ARG A 136 -6.68 4.36 15.73
C ARG A 136 -5.18 4.35 15.95
N ILE A 137 -4.67 5.44 16.48
CA ILE A 137 -3.25 5.53 16.85
C ILE A 137 -3.01 4.59 18.02
N THR A 138 -2.05 3.67 17.87
CA THR A 138 -1.65 2.71 18.90
C THR A 138 -0.27 3.00 19.48
N ALA A 139 0.56 3.77 18.74
CA ALA A 139 1.84 4.24 19.24
C ALA A 139 2.18 5.55 18.54
N THR A 140 2.77 6.49 19.30
CA THR A 140 3.18 7.79 18.78
C THR A 140 4.55 7.75 18.11
N GLU A 141 5.27 6.66 18.27
CA GLU A 141 6.56 6.42 17.63
C GLU A 141 6.59 4.97 17.14
N SER A 142 7.11 4.76 15.93
CA SER A 142 7.33 3.40 15.46
C SER A 142 8.66 2.87 16.02
N PRO A 143 8.84 1.53 16.08
CA PRO A 143 10.12 0.96 16.51
C PRO A 143 11.29 1.34 15.61
N VAL A 144 11.02 1.81 14.39
CA VAL A 144 12.04 2.10 13.39
C VAL A 144 12.30 3.59 13.28
N ARG A 145 11.26 4.43 13.42
CA ARG A 145 11.36 5.88 13.19
C ARG A 145 10.52 6.64 14.22
N THR A 146 11.06 7.77 14.69
CA THR A 146 10.37 8.63 15.67
C THR A 146 9.39 9.60 15.02
N ASP A 147 9.45 9.77 13.69
CA ASP A 147 8.56 10.65 12.94
C ASP A 147 7.34 9.90 12.36
N GLU A 148 7.13 8.67 12.80
CA GLU A 148 5.99 7.86 12.36
C GLU A 148 5.04 7.55 13.51
N LEU A 149 3.75 7.48 13.17
CA LEU A 149 2.71 6.97 14.04
C LEU A 149 2.33 5.57 13.60
N MET A 150 2.07 4.70 14.57
CA MET A 150 1.45 3.40 14.28
C MET A 150 -0.04 3.50 14.49
N MET A 151 -0.79 2.97 13.53
CA MET A 151 -2.25 2.91 13.60
C MET A 151 -2.72 1.47 13.41
N SER A 152 -3.81 1.14 14.04
CA SER A 152 -4.36 -0.21 14.01
C SER A 152 -5.88 -0.19 13.86
N LEU A 153 -6.38 -1.21 13.18
CA LEU A 153 -7.82 -1.45 13.00
C LEU A 153 -8.12 -2.88 13.42
N SER A 154 -9.07 -3.05 14.33
CA SER A 154 -9.61 -4.37 14.63
C SER A 154 -10.56 -4.78 13.50
N VAL A 155 -10.31 -5.95 12.90
CA VAL A 155 -11.12 -6.46 11.77
C VAL A 155 -11.92 -7.70 12.14
N ARG A 156 -11.99 -7.98 13.41
CA ARG A 156 -12.68 -9.15 13.92
C ARG A 156 -13.96 -8.78 14.63
#